data_3608c51ad306f282de701ec0ab3c0bfe
#
_entry.id   3608c51ad306f282de701ec0ab3c0bfe
#
_cell.length_a   1.000
_cell.length_b   1.000
_cell.length_c   1.000
_cell.angle_alpha   90.00
_cell.angle_beta   90.00
_cell.angle_gamma   90.00
#
_symmetry.space_group_name_H-M   'P 1'
#
loop_
_entity.id
_entity.type
_entity.pdbx_description
1 polymer ?
#
loop_
_entity_poly.entity_id
_entity_poly.type
_entity_poly.pdbx_seq_one_letter_code
_entity_poly.pdbx_strand_id
1 'polypeptide(L)'
;MAFTKVSLVIFLSLVGLYSVTAKTQKCGCAPNLCCSQFGSCGTNDAYCGAGCRAGPCRSNIRTPNGGGSVSSIVTQQFFNNIIQKAGSGCAGKTFYTHDSFINAANTFPNFGNSVTRREIATMFAHYSQGTGHFCYIQAINGTLRRDACQEPQRQMPCHPPGIGYFVRNEHLNIDLLRQRELVRSNPTLGFKTSLLFWMNSVRPVLNQGFGATIRAINGTECNGGNLVAVNKRIRYYRDYCGQLGVDPGSNLSC
;
A
#
# COMPACT_ATOMS: atom_id res chain seq x y z
N MET A 1 39.51 55.33 36.96
CA MET A 1 38.50 54.30 36.63
C MET A 1 37.86 54.65 35.31
N ALA A 2 38.30 54.03 34.24
CA ALA A 2 37.89 54.36 32.89
C ALA A 2 36.92 53.30 32.40
N PHE A 3 35.69 53.68 32.08
CA PHE A 3 34.69 52.81 31.44
C PHE A 3 34.89 52.87 29.92
N THR A 4 35.36 51.79 29.34
CA THR A 4 35.44 51.58 27.90
C THR A 4 34.06 51.25 27.36
N LYS A 5 33.54 52.08 26.44
CA LYS A 5 32.32 51.84 25.68
C LYS A 5 32.61 50.80 24.58
N VAL A 6 31.96 49.68 24.65
CA VAL A 6 31.93 48.69 23.55
C VAL A 6 30.80 49.08 22.57
N SER A 7 31.17 49.53 21.36
CA SER A 7 30.23 49.76 20.29
C SER A 7 29.84 48.44 19.65
N LEU A 8 28.56 48.09 19.75
CA LEU A 8 27.94 46.93 19.10
C LEU A 8 27.58 47.35 17.66
N VAL A 9 28.35 46.87 16.70
CA VAL A 9 28.05 47.05 15.25
C VAL A 9 27.08 45.93 14.88
N ILE A 10 25.82 46.30 14.66
CA ILE A 10 24.78 45.38 14.15
C ILE A 10 24.95 45.26 12.64
N PHE A 11 25.46 44.12 12.15
CA PHE A 11 25.39 43.75 10.76
C PHE A 11 23.97 43.27 10.42
N LEU A 12 23.17 44.11 9.79
CA LEU A 12 21.96 43.71 9.11
C LEU A 12 22.36 42.98 7.82
N SER A 13 22.42 41.65 7.87
CA SER A 13 22.42 40.80 6.70
C SER A 13 21.02 40.79 6.09
N LEU A 14 20.84 41.50 4.98
CA LEU A 14 19.68 41.39 4.09
C LEU A 14 19.68 39.98 3.46
N VAL A 15 18.98 39.05 4.09
CA VAL A 15 18.61 37.76 3.45
C VAL A 15 17.47 38.08 2.48
N GLY A 16 17.82 38.27 1.23
CA GLY A 16 16.83 38.36 0.15
C GLY A 16 16.04 37.07 0.05
N LEU A 17 14.78 37.11 0.45
CA LEU A 17 13.78 36.07 0.18
C LEU A 17 13.56 36.00 -1.32
N TYR A 18 14.33 35.16 -2.02
CA TYR A 18 13.97 34.75 -3.36
C TYR A 18 12.73 33.88 -3.28
N SER A 19 11.56 34.48 -3.38
CA SER A 19 10.33 33.78 -3.70
C SER A 19 10.47 33.17 -5.09
N VAL A 20 10.83 31.90 -5.14
CA VAL A 20 10.72 31.12 -6.38
C VAL A 20 9.22 30.87 -6.59
N THR A 21 8.58 31.86 -7.24
CA THR A 21 7.26 31.62 -7.83
C THR A 21 7.45 30.58 -8.94
N ALA A 22 7.06 29.33 -8.65
CA ALA A 22 6.90 28.33 -9.68
C ALA A 22 5.84 28.84 -10.65
N LYS A 23 6.27 29.46 -11.77
CA LYS A 23 5.40 29.79 -12.89
C LYS A 23 4.81 28.48 -13.37
N THR A 24 3.52 28.26 -13.15
CA THR A 24 2.73 27.25 -13.85
C THR A 24 2.77 27.60 -15.33
N GLN A 25 3.74 27.05 -16.02
CA GLN A 25 3.92 27.28 -17.45
C GLN A 25 2.76 26.56 -18.15
N LYS A 26 1.81 27.33 -18.69
CA LYS A 26 0.73 26.82 -19.52
C LYS A 26 1.34 26.17 -20.75
N CYS A 27 1.10 24.87 -20.91
CA CYS A 27 1.48 24.16 -22.12
C CYS A 27 0.58 24.64 -23.27
N GLY A 28 1.09 25.48 -24.10
CA GLY A 28 0.46 25.92 -25.35
C GLY A 28 0.85 25.04 -26.54
N CYS A 29 0.92 23.71 -26.34
CA CYS A 29 1.27 22.78 -27.41
C CYS A 29 0.14 22.62 -28.42
N ALA A 30 0.49 22.33 -29.68
CA ALA A 30 -0.47 21.95 -30.71
C ALA A 30 -1.22 20.65 -30.28
N PRO A 31 -2.44 20.40 -30.78
CA PRO A 31 -3.28 19.29 -30.31
C PRO A 31 -2.65 17.90 -30.43
N ASN A 32 -1.69 17.72 -31.33
CA ASN A 32 -0.96 16.47 -31.58
C ASN A 32 0.36 16.35 -30.81
N LEU A 33 0.71 17.34 -29.99
CA LEU A 33 1.94 17.35 -29.18
C LEU A 33 1.63 17.19 -27.71
N CYS A 34 2.49 16.42 -27.03
CA CYS A 34 2.47 16.29 -25.57
C CYS A 34 3.26 17.43 -24.93
N CYS A 35 2.81 17.86 -23.77
CA CYS A 35 3.56 18.77 -22.90
C CYS A 35 4.28 17.99 -21.82
N SER A 36 5.59 18.07 -21.78
CA SER A 36 6.42 17.45 -20.75
C SER A 36 6.25 18.12 -19.39
N GLN A 37 6.73 17.48 -18.32
CA GLN A 37 6.80 18.07 -16.98
C GLN A 37 7.58 19.39 -16.92
N PHE A 38 8.45 19.63 -17.90
CA PHE A 38 9.25 20.86 -18.02
C PHE A 38 8.57 21.95 -18.88
N GLY A 39 7.34 21.70 -19.37
CA GLY A 39 6.60 22.67 -20.19
C GLY A 39 7.02 22.70 -21.66
N SER A 40 7.78 21.73 -22.14
CA SER A 40 8.21 21.58 -23.54
C SER A 40 7.32 20.66 -24.34
N CYS A 41 7.09 20.96 -25.63
CA CYS A 41 6.22 20.21 -26.52
C CYS A 41 7.00 19.20 -27.38
N GLY A 42 6.46 18.02 -27.59
CA GLY A 42 7.04 16.98 -28.45
C GLY A 42 6.16 15.76 -28.58
N THR A 43 6.60 14.75 -29.37
CA THR A 43 5.83 13.55 -29.69
C THR A 43 6.43 12.26 -29.15
N ASN A 44 7.69 12.28 -28.69
CA ASN A 44 8.38 11.10 -28.16
C ASN A 44 8.15 10.93 -26.65
N ASP A 45 8.70 9.88 -26.07
CA ASP A 45 8.48 9.50 -24.67
C ASP A 45 8.99 10.54 -23.67
N ALA A 46 9.97 11.39 -24.04
CA ALA A 46 10.43 12.48 -23.20
C ALA A 46 9.36 13.56 -22.96
N TYR A 47 8.38 13.67 -23.86
CA TYR A 47 7.28 14.64 -23.78
C TYR A 47 5.93 13.98 -23.46
N CYS A 48 5.66 12.83 -24.10
CA CYS A 48 4.37 12.10 -23.97
C CYS A 48 4.37 11.05 -22.87
N GLY A 49 5.53 10.78 -22.28
CA GLY A 49 5.73 9.75 -21.27
C GLY A 49 5.48 10.23 -19.85
N ALA A 50 6.26 9.69 -18.92
CA ALA A 50 6.16 10.01 -17.49
C ALA A 50 6.28 11.52 -17.24
N GLY A 51 5.30 12.09 -16.52
CA GLY A 51 5.24 13.52 -16.24
C GLY A 51 4.63 14.37 -17.36
N CYS A 52 4.07 13.78 -18.41
CA CYS A 52 3.29 14.48 -19.41
C CYS A 52 2.10 15.20 -18.75
N ARG A 53 1.97 16.52 -19.01
CA ARG A 53 0.98 17.40 -18.36
C ARG A 53 -0.27 17.65 -19.21
N ALA A 54 -0.15 17.58 -20.52
CA ALA A 54 -1.25 17.84 -21.44
C ALA A 54 -0.96 17.28 -22.85
N GLY A 55 -1.99 17.15 -23.70
CA GLY A 55 -1.91 16.60 -25.03
C GLY A 55 -2.13 15.09 -25.07
N PRO A 56 -1.75 14.39 -26.16
CA PRO A 56 -1.94 12.94 -26.31
C PRO A 56 -0.91 12.16 -25.48
N CYS A 57 -0.90 12.41 -24.17
CA CYS A 57 -0.02 11.70 -23.24
C CYS A 57 -0.25 10.19 -23.35
N ARG A 58 0.84 9.44 -23.44
CA ARG A 58 0.79 7.97 -23.46
C ARG A 58 0.54 7.48 -22.03
N SER A 59 -0.69 7.14 -21.71
CA SER A 59 -1.11 6.65 -20.39
C SER A 59 -0.43 5.36 -19.92
N ASN A 60 0.42 4.76 -20.75
CA ASN A 60 1.08 3.47 -20.53
C ASN A 60 2.59 3.54 -20.26
N ILE A 61 3.19 4.71 -20.06
CA ILE A 61 4.62 4.76 -19.73
C ILE A 61 4.79 4.70 -18.22
N ARG A 62 5.20 3.53 -17.83
CA ARG A 62 5.59 3.10 -16.51
C ARG A 62 6.66 4.03 -15.93
N THR A 63 6.29 4.91 -14.99
CA THR A 63 7.28 5.34 -14.02
C THR A 63 7.63 4.13 -13.17
N PRO A 64 8.90 3.81 -12.95
CA PRO A 64 9.31 2.66 -12.14
C PRO A 64 8.68 2.62 -10.74
N ASN A 65 8.20 3.77 -10.26
CA ASN A 65 7.52 3.94 -8.96
C ASN A 65 6.31 4.89 -9.02
N GLY A 66 5.61 5.00 -10.17
CA GLY A 66 4.49 5.92 -10.34
C GLY A 66 3.34 5.61 -9.39
N GLY A 67 3.14 6.47 -8.40
CA GLY A 67 1.92 6.51 -7.62
C GLY A 67 0.74 6.85 -8.55
N GLY A 68 -0.32 6.08 -8.52
CA GLY A 68 -1.58 6.30 -9.22
C GLY A 68 -2.75 6.14 -8.27
N SER A 69 -3.96 6.43 -8.73
CA SER A 69 -5.13 6.03 -7.93
C SER A 69 -5.13 4.51 -7.80
N VAL A 70 -5.55 4.01 -6.65
CA VAL A 70 -5.60 2.56 -6.41
C VAL A 70 -6.38 1.82 -7.50
N SER A 71 -7.47 2.41 -8.01
CA SER A 71 -8.30 1.82 -9.07
C SER A 71 -7.60 1.74 -10.44
N SER A 72 -6.63 2.62 -10.70
CA SER A 72 -5.82 2.53 -11.94
C SER A 72 -4.75 1.44 -11.88
N ILE A 73 -4.37 1.00 -10.70
CA ILE A 73 -3.37 -0.05 -10.48
C ILE A 73 -4.04 -1.41 -10.28
N VAL A 74 -5.01 -1.47 -9.37
CA VAL A 74 -5.80 -2.68 -9.11
C VAL A 74 -6.96 -2.71 -10.08
N THR A 75 -6.70 -3.16 -11.30
CA THR A 75 -7.76 -3.35 -12.29
C THR A 75 -8.57 -4.60 -11.98
N GLN A 76 -9.81 -4.69 -12.52
CA GLN A 76 -10.61 -5.91 -12.43
C GLN A 76 -9.86 -7.14 -12.95
N GLN A 77 -9.08 -6.97 -14.04
CA GLN A 77 -8.28 -8.04 -14.61
C GLN A 77 -7.19 -8.52 -13.64
N PHE A 78 -6.46 -7.60 -13.02
CA PHE A 78 -5.43 -7.95 -12.02
C PHE A 78 -6.04 -8.72 -10.84
N PHE A 79 -7.18 -8.25 -10.32
CA PHE A 79 -7.89 -8.91 -9.24
C PHE A 79 -8.37 -10.31 -9.64
N ASN A 80 -8.95 -10.45 -10.84
CA ASN A 80 -9.43 -11.71 -11.38
C ASN A 80 -8.29 -12.72 -11.59
N ASN A 81 -7.13 -12.29 -12.07
CA ASN A 81 -5.95 -13.15 -12.24
C ASN A 81 -5.50 -13.82 -10.92
N ILE A 82 -5.82 -13.18 -9.79
CA ILE A 82 -5.49 -13.71 -8.45
C ILE A 82 -6.57 -14.65 -7.96
N ILE A 83 -7.83 -14.19 -7.94
CA ILE A 83 -8.92 -14.96 -7.33
C ILE A 83 -9.26 -16.23 -8.13
N GLN A 84 -9.01 -16.25 -9.43
CA GLN A 84 -9.19 -17.44 -10.26
C GLN A 84 -8.23 -18.59 -9.90
N LYS A 85 -7.10 -18.30 -9.25
CA LYS A 85 -6.18 -19.31 -8.74
C LYS A 85 -6.74 -20.11 -7.54
N ALA A 86 -7.78 -19.60 -6.89
CA ALA A 86 -8.51 -20.32 -5.86
C ALA A 86 -9.35 -21.45 -6.46
N GLY A 87 -9.46 -22.57 -5.76
CA GLY A 87 -10.27 -23.72 -6.17
C GLY A 87 -11.76 -23.38 -6.34
N SER A 88 -12.51 -24.22 -7.04
CA SER A 88 -13.94 -23.99 -7.34
C SER A 88 -14.82 -23.95 -6.08
N GLY A 89 -14.48 -24.72 -5.03
CA GLY A 89 -15.22 -24.77 -3.77
C GLY A 89 -14.89 -23.67 -2.76
N CYS A 90 -14.13 -22.65 -3.18
CA CYS A 90 -13.70 -21.58 -2.27
C CYS A 90 -14.80 -20.56 -2.02
N ALA A 91 -15.28 -20.46 -0.77
CA ALA A 91 -16.30 -19.48 -0.36
C ALA A 91 -15.87 -18.02 -0.61
N GLY A 92 -14.58 -17.73 -0.50
CA GLY A 92 -14.06 -16.39 -0.73
C GLY A 92 -14.20 -15.88 -2.16
N LYS A 93 -14.38 -16.77 -3.16
CA LYS A 93 -14.56 -16.36 -4.57
C LYS A 93 -15.82 -15.52 -4.81
N THR A 94 -16.86 -15.74 -4.03
CA THR A 94 -18.10 -14.95 -4.08
C THR A 94 -18.13 -13.83 -3.05
N PHE A 95 -17.26 -13.90 -2.05
CA PHE A 95 -17.17 -12.92 -0.98
C PHE A 95 -16.23 -11.77 -1.32
N TYR A 96 -14.98 -12.05 -1.71
CA TYR A 96 -14.01 -11.01 -2.04
C TYR A 96 -14.23 -10.51 -3.47
N THR A 97 -14.54 -9.23 -3.62
CA THR A 97 -14.73 -8.60 -4.92
C THR A 97 -13.75 -7.46 -5.13
N HIS A 98 -13.41 -7.19 -6.38
CA HIS A 98 -12.64 -6.01 -6.77
C HIS A 98 -13.26 -4.72 -6.21
N ASP A 99 -14.57 -4.54 -6.39
CA ASP A 99 -15.29 -3.34 -5.95
C ASP A 99 -15.24 -3.17 -4.43
N SER A 100 -15.33 -4.28 -3.68
CA SER A 100 -15.19 -4.23 -2.22
C SER A 100 -13.80 -3.75 -1.79
N PHE A 101 -12.75 -4.14 -2.51
CA PHE A 101 -11.39 -3.64 -2.27
C PHE A 101 -11.28 -2.16 -2.63
N ILE A 102 -11.74 -1.75 -3.80
CA ILE A 102 -11.69 -0.34 -4.24
C ILE A 102 -12.50 0.56 -3.28
N ASN A 103 -13.70 0.14 -2.90
CA ASN A 103 -14.54 0.88 -1.95
C ASN A 103 -13.85 1.03 -0.59
N ALA A 104 -13.17 -0.02 -0.11
CA ALA A 104 -12.38 0.06 1.12
C ALA A 104 -11.20 1.03 0.96
N ALA A 105 -10.42 0.90 -0.11
CA ALA A 105 -9.24 1.70 -0.37
C ALA A 105 -9.55 3.20 -0.50
N ASN A 106 -10.68 3.56 -1.09
CA ASN A 106 -11.14 4.94 -1.22
C ASN A 106 -11.46 5.62 0.12
N THR A 107 -11.66 4.84 1.19
CA THR A 107 -11.83 5.39 2.56
C THR A 107 -10.49 5.71 3.24
N PHE A 108 -9.35 5.42 2.60
CA PHE A 108 -8.00 5.73 3.06
C PHE A 108 -7.30 6.66 2.06
N PRO A 109 -7.54 7.99 2.10
CA PRO A 109 -7.01 8.92 1.09
C PRO A 109 -5.48 8.86 0.94
N ASN A 110 -4.77 8.69 2.07
CA ASN A 110 -3.30 8.56 2.09
C ASN A 110 -2.79 7.24 1.44
N PHE A 111 -3.66 6.25 1.27
CA PHE A 111 -3.37 5.04 0.50
C PHE A 111 -3.86 5.18 -0.93
N GLY A 112 -5.13 5.48 -1.11
CA GLY A 112 -5.80 5.46 -2.41
C GLY A 112 -5.19 6.39 -3.46
N ASN A 113 -4.59 7.52 -3.03
CA ASN A 113 -4.03 8.54 -3.91
C ASN A 113 -2.50 8.48 -4.07
N SER A 114 -1.80 7.68 -3.27
CA SER A 114 -0.33 7.65 -3.26
C SER A 114 0.27 6.25 -3.30
N VAL A 115 -0.55 5.23 -3.51
CA VAL A 115 -0.09 3.83 -3.58
C VAL A 115 0.73 3.59 -4.84
N THR A 116 1.79 2.80 -4.72
CA THR A 116 2.63 2.41 -5.86
C THR A 116 2.25 1.01 -6.36
N ARG A 117 2.59 0.71 -7.62
CA ARG A 117 2.42 -0.64 -8.18
C ARG A 117 3.16 -1.70 -7.37
N ARG A 118 4.36 -1.37 -6.88
CA ARG A 118 5.15 -2.26 -6.02
C ARG A 118 4.48 -2.48 -4.67
N GLU A 119 3.89 -1.44 -4.08
CA GLU A 119 3.12 -1.56 -2.84
C GLU A 119 1.89 -2.47 -3.02
N ILE A 120 1.16 -2.34 -4.14
CA ILE A 120 0.04 -3.24 -4.48
C ILE A 120 0.53 -4.68 -4.67
N ALA A 121 1.62 -4.91 -5.41
CA ALA A 121 2.19 -6.25 -5.56
C ALA A 121 2.52 -6.88 -4.20
N THR A 122 3.13 -6.09 -3.31
CA THR A 122 3.47 -6.50 -1.95
C THR A 122 2.22 -6.90 -1.16
N MET A 123 1.22 -6.03 -1.12
CA MET A 123 -0.03 -6.25 -0.38
C MET A 123 -0.76 -7.51 -0.87
N PHE A 124 -0.94 -7.64 -2.18
CA PHE A 124 -1.66 -8.78 -2.75
C PHE A 124 -0.90 -10.10 -2.62
N ALA A 125 0.44 -10.08 -2.57
CA ALA A 125 1.23 -11.28 -2.26
C ALA A 125 0.94 -11.78 -0.83
N HIS A 126 0.82 -10.88 0.13
CA HIS A 126 0.45 -11.23 1.50
C HIS A 126 -0.99 -11.69 1.61
N TYR A 127 -1.93 -11.05 0.91
CA TYR A 127 -3.32 -11.49 0.85
C TYR A 127 -3.42 -12.91 0.28
N SER A 128 -2.73 -13.19 -0.83
CA SER A 128 -2.73 -14.52 -1.46
C SER A 128 -2.19 -15.60 -0.54
N GLN A 129 -1.12 -15.33 0.20
CA GLN A 129 -0.58 -16.27 1.16
C GLN A 129 -1.52 -16.47 2.36
N GLY A 130 -2.10 -15.39 2.89
CA GLY A 130 -2.95 -15.44 4.07
C GLY A 130 -4.32 -16.05 3.83
N THR A 131 -4.86 -15.91 2.62
CA THR A 131 -6.22 -16.32 2.28
C THR A 131 -6.30 -17.45 1.25
N GLY A 132 -5.17 -17.97 0.76
CA GLY A 132 -5.17 -18.93 -0.34
C GLY A 132 -5.75 -18.37 -1.63
N HIS A 133 -5.25 -17.20 -2.08
CA HIS A 133 -5.77 -16.46 -3.23
C HIS A 133 -7.24 -16.03 -3.08
N PHE A 134 -7.60 -15.54 -1.91
CA PHE A 134 -8.98 -15.17 -1.56
C PHE A 134 -9.95 -16.37 -1.49
N CYS A 135 -9.44 -17.57 -1.17
CA CYS A 135 -10.26 -18.76 -0.95
C CYS A 135 -11.00 -18.71 0.40
N TYR A 136 -10.27 -18.39 1.46
CA TYR A 136 -10.74 -18.51 2.84
C TYR A 136 -11.18 -17.15 3.39
N ILE A 137 -12.41 -17.11 3.97
CA ILE A 137 -12.98 -15.94 4.64
C ILE A 137 -12.61 -15.92 6.13
N GLN A 138 -12.20 -17.05 6.67
CA GLN A 138 -11.77 -17.22 8.07
C GLN A 138 -10.55 -18.15 8.13
N ALA A 139 -9.80 -18.07 9.23
CA ALA A 139 -8.63 -18.91 9.42
C ALA A 139 -9.01 -20.39 9.44
N ILE A 140 -8.25 -21.21 8.70
CA ILE A 140 -8.38 -22.67 8.75
C ILE A 140 -8.08 -23.10 10.20
N ASN A 141 -8.99 -23.90 10.79
CA ASN A 141 -8.92 -24.32 12.20
C ASN A 141 -8.87 -23.14 13.20
N GLY A 142 -9.37 -21.98 12.82
CA GLY A 142 -9.37 -20.79 13.67
C GLY A 142 -10.09 -20.98 15.01
N THR A 143 -11.11 -21.85 15.04
CA THR A 143 -11.81 -22.23 16.28
C THR A 143 -10.96 -23.02 17.27
N LEU A 144 -9.86 -23.64 16.80
CA LEU A 144 -8.94 -24.45 17.62
C LEU A 144 -7.71 -23.66 18.12
N ARG A 145 -7.47 -22.45 17.59
CA ARG A 145 -6.34 -21.61 18.02
C ARG A 145 -6.67 -20.87 19.32
N ARG A 146 -6.25 -21.46 20.44
CA ARG A 146 -6.29 -20.83 21.77
C ARG A 146 -5.21 -19.73 21.92
N ASP A 147 -4.21 -19.73 21.07
CA ASP A 147 -2.91 -19.07 21.33
C ASP A 147 -2.83 -17.59 20.95
N ALA A 148 -3.80 -17.06 20.22
CA ALA A 148 -3.81 -15.65 19.85
C ALA A 148 -3.96 -14.68 21.05
N CYS A 149 -4.27 -15.24 22.21
CA CYS A 149 -4.59 -14.49 23.42
C CYS A 149 -3.60 -14.69 24.59
N GLN A 150 -2.56 -15.51 24.42
CA GLN A 150 -1.66 -15.87 25.54
C GLN A 150 -0.47 -14.93 25.75
N GLU A 151 -0.37 -13.82 25.00
CA GLU A 151 0.69 -12.86 25.27
C GLU A 151 0.37 -11.98 26.49
N PRO A 152 1.16 -12.07 27.57
CA PRO A 152 0.87 -11.36 28.85
C PRO A 152 0.96 -9.84 28.79
N GLN A 153 1.35 -9.25 27.67
CA GLN A 153 1.61 -7.82 27.52
C GLN A 153 0.54 -7.05 26.74
N ARG A 154 -0.54 -7.68 26.31
CA ARG A 154 -1.60 -6.97 25.56
C ARG A 154 -2.69 -6.45 26.49
N GLN A 155 -2.82 -5.14 26.54
CA GLN A 155 -3.88 -4.41 27.25
C GLN A 155 -5.29 -4.61 26.66
N MET A 156 -5.50 -5.65 25.85
CA MET A 156 -6.77 -5.90 25.18
C MET A 156 -7.40 -7.21 25.64
N PRO A 157 -8.70 -7.19 25.96
CA PRO A 157 -9.41 -8.40 26.35
C PRO A 157 -9.42 -9.40 25.20
N CYS A 158 -9.00 -10.62 25.46
CA CYS A 158 -9.11 -11.75 24.58
C CYS A 158 -10.55 -12.20 24.44
N HIS A 159 -11.00 -12.41 23.21
CA HIS A 159 -12.32 -12.97 22.90
C HIS A 159 -12.19 -14.42 22.40
N PRO A 160 -13.28 -15.24 22.43
CA PRO A 160 -13.24 -16.67 22.16
C PRO A 160 -12.50 -17.02 20.87
N PRO A 161 -11.94 -18.25 20.78
CA PRO A 161 -11.01 -18.67 19.75
C PRO A 161 -11.58 -18.58 18.33
N GLY A 162 -10.74 -18.24 17.36
CA GLY A 162 -10.99 -18.46 15.95
C GLY A 162 -11.14 -17.25 15.05
N ILE A 163 -11.18 -16.07 15.59
CA ILE A 163 -11.37 -14.85 14.76
C ILE A 163 -10.21 -13.91 15.03
N GLY A 164 -9.29 -13.78 14.11
CA GLY A 164 -8.08 -12.98 14.08
C GLY A 164 -7.94 -11.76 15.02
N TYR A 165 -6.86 -11.02 14.87
CA TYR A 165 -6.60 -9.84 15.67
C TYR A 165 -7.57 -8.70 15.31
N PHE A 166 -8.51 -8.38 16.19
CA PHE A 166 -9.35 -7.20 16.08
C PHE A 166 -8.91 -6.15 17.09
N VAL A 167 -8.51 -5.02 16.58
CA VAL A 167 -8.24 -3.82 17.36
C VAL A 167 -9.54 -3.04 17.44
N ARG A 168 -9.91 -2.55 18.63
CA ARG A 168 -10.91 -1.51 18.76
C ARG A 168 -10.41 -0.33 17.94
N ASN A 169 -11.09 -0.02 16.85
CA ASN A 169 -10.58 0.99 15.94
C ASN A 169 -11.50 2.19 15.88
N GLU A 170 -11.07 3.27 16.51
CA GLU A 170 -11.73 4.56 16.46
C GLU A 170 -11.85 5.11 15.04
N HIS A 171 -10.92 4.75 14.14
CA HIS A 171 -10.94 5.19 12.73
C HIS A 171 -12.05 4.54 11.90
N LEU A 172 -12.58 3.39 12.29
CA LEU A 172 -13.65 2.71 11.56
C LEU A 172 -15.03 2.97 12.15
N ASN A 173 -15.12 3.63 13.31
CA ASN A 173 -16.37 3.85 14.08
C ASN A 173 -17.17 2.56 14.33
N ILE A 174 -16.50 1.41 14.38
CA ILE A 174 -17.14 0.10 14.56
C ILE A 174 -16.44 -0.62 15.71
N ASP A 175 -17.22 -1.09 16.69
CA ASP A 175 -16.72 -1.97 17.74
C ASP A 175 -16.59 -3.41 17.22
N LEU A 176 -15.48 -3.69 16.53
CA LEU A 176 -15.18 -5.01 15.99
C LEU A 176 -14.88 -6.04 17.09
N LEU A 177 -14.64 -5.63 18.31
CA LEU A 177 -14.52 -6.55 19.44
C LEU A 177 -15.86 -7.21 19.78
N ARG A 178 -16.94 -6.46 19.66
CA ARG A 178 -18.30 -6.94 19.91
C ARG A 178 -19.00 -7.47 18.65
N GLN A 179 -18.63 -6.96 17.47
CA GLN A 179 -19.30 -7.25 16.20
C GLN A 179 -18.37 -7.92 15.18
N ARG A 180 -17.62 -8.91 15.60
CA ARG A 180 -16.64 -9.66 14.79
C ARG A 180 -17.21 -10.23 13.51
N GLU A 181 -18.46 -10.70 13.58
CA GLU A 181 -19.16 -11.34 12.46
C GLU A 181 -19.32 -10.40 11.27
N LEU A 182 -19.30 -9.08 11.49
CA LEU A 182 -19.35 -8.09 10.41
C LEU A 182 -18.19 -8.23 9.43
N VAL A 183 -16.99 -8.59 9.89
CA VAL A 183 -15.83 -8.78 9.00
C VAL A 183 -16.01 -10.01 8.10
N ARG A 184 -16.72 -11.04 8.59
CA ARG A 184 -17.05 -12.24 7.82
C ARG A 184 -18.19 -12.07 6.85
N SER A 185 -19.09 -11.13 7.10
CA SER A 185 -20.29 -10.89 6.28
C SER A 185 -20.15 -9.69 5.35
N ASN A 186 -19.17 -8.81 5.59
CA ASN A 186 -18.95 -7.60 4.80
C ASN A 186 -17.51 -7.54 4.26
N PRO A 187 -17.30 -7.86 2.97
CA PRO A 187 -15.96 -7.88 2.37
C PRO A 187 -15.30 -6.50 2.34
N THR A 188 -16.06 -5.42 2.17
CA THR A 188 -15.51 -4.06 2.24
C THR A 188 -14.95 -3.76 3.62
N LEU A 189 -15.64 -4.17 4.67
CA LEU A 189 -15.14 -4.03 6.04
C LEU A 189 -13.91 -4.91 6.29
N GLY A 190 -13.88 -6.13 5.76
CA GLY A 190 -12.72 -7.00 5.79
C GLY A 190 -11.49 -6.35 5.17
N PHE A 191 -11.65 -5.72 4.01
CA PHE A 191 -10.56 -4.94 3.39
C PHE A 191 -10.19 -3.68 4.17
N LYS A 192 -11.14 -2.97 4.75
CA LYS A 192 -10.84 -1.79 5.60
C LYS A 192 -9.98 -2.16 6.81
N THR A 193 -10.29 -3.26 7.49
CA THR A 193 -9.48 -3.73 8.64
C THR A 193 -8.07 -4.10 8.22
N SER A 194 -7.90 -4.76 7.07
CA SER A 194 -6.58 -5.11 6.55
C SER A 194 -5.78 -3.90 6.08
N LEU A 195 -6.43 -2.90 5.46
CA LEU A 195 -5.80 -1.64 5.05
C LEU A 195 -5.35 -0.82 6.25
N LEU A 196 -6.13 -0.81 7.32
CA LEU A 196 -5.73 -0.13 8.55
C LEU A 196 -4.48 -0.75 9.16
N PHE A 197 -4.43 -2.09 9.26
CA PHE A 197 -3.22 -2.79 9.67
C PHE A 197 -2.05 -2.48 8.73
N TRP A 198 -2.31 -2.49 7.42
CA TRP A 198 -1.31 -2.15 6.41
C TRP A 198 -0.70 -0.78 6.64
N MET A 199 -1.52 0.24 6.77
CA MET A 199 -1.08 1.62 6.96
C MET A 199 -0.25 1.82 8.23
N ASN A 200 -0.64 1.15 9.32
CA ASN A 200 -0.01 1.34 10.62
C ASN A 200 1.23 0.46 10.84
N SER A 201 1.25 -0.74 10.29
CA SER A 201 2.27 -1.74 10.63
C SER A 201 3.17 -2.14 9.47
N VAL A 202 2.66 -2.17 8.23
CA VAL A 202 3.42 -2.69 7.08
C VAL A 202 3.99 -1.57 6.21
N ARG A 203 3.19 -0.57 5.90
CA ARG A 203 3.61 0.55 5.06
C ARG A 203 4.86 1.29 5.56
N PRO A 204 5.05 1.51 6.87
CA PRO A 204 6.26 2.15 7.40
C PRO A 204 7.57 1.42 7.08
N VAL A 205 7.53 0.12 6.78
CA VAL A 205 8.72 -0.69 6.50
C VAL A 205 8.89 -1.06 5.03
N LEU A 206 8.03 -0.57 4.14
CA LEU A 206 8.08 -0.90 2.70
C LEU A 206 9.43 -0.57 2.03
N ASN A 207 10.07 0.52 2.45
CA ASN A 207 11.37 0.95 1.93
C ASN A 207 12.53 0.03 2.32
N GLN A 208 12.34 -0.85 3.29
CA GLN A 208 13.33 -1.82 3.75
C GLN A 208 13.31 -3.11 2.90
N GLY A 209 12.35 -3.25 1.98
CA GLY A 209 12.19 -4.40 1.09
C GLY A 209 11.08 -5.35 1.50
N PHE A 210 10.81 -6.33 0.62
CA PHE A 210 9.69 -7.26 0.81
C PHE A 210 9.85 -8.14 2.07
N GLY A 211 11.09 -8.56 2.40
CA GLY A 211 11.36 -9.33 3.61
C GLY A 211 10.95 -8.62 4.90
N ALA A 212 11.15 -7.29 4.97
CA ALA A 212 10.71 -6.50 6.12
C ALA A 212 9.18 -6.52 6.28
N THR A 213 8.43 -6.53 5.17
CA THR A 213 6.96 -6.62 5.22
C THR A 213 6.47 -8.00 5.66
N ILE A 214 7.20 -9.08 5.31
CA ILE A 214 6.91 -10.42 5.87
C ILE A 214 7.07 -10.38 7.39
N ARG A 215 8.17 -9.82 7.88
CA ARG A 215 8.45 -9.71 9.33
C ARG A 215 7.38 -8.91 10.06
N ALA A 216 6.91 -7.82 9.47
CA ALA A 216 5.86 -6.98 10.05
C ALA A 216 4.50 -7.70 10.14
N ILE A 217 4.19 -8.61 9.19
CA ILE A 217 2.93 -9.35 9.16
C ILE A 217 3.00 -10.61 10.03
N ASN A 218 4.06 -11.39 9.89
CA ASN A 218 4.26 -12.64 10.62
C ASN A 218 5.76 -12.93 10.83
N GLY A 219 6.35 -12.29 11.82
CA GLY A 219 7.77 -12.43 12.16
C GLY A 219 8.20 -13.85 12.50
N THR A 220 7.28 -14.74 12.91
CA THR A 220 7.58 -16.14 13.21
C THR A 220 7.93 -16.97 11.97
N GLU A 221 7.57 -16.50 10.77
CA GLU A 221 8.00 -17.13 9.52
C GLU A 221 9.48 -16.88 9.20
N CYS A 222 10.06 -15.78 9.73
CA CYS A 222 11.41 -15.31 9.44
C CYS A 222 12.51 -16.12 10.15
N ASN A 223 13.77 -15.90 9.74
CA ASN A 223 14.97 -16.53 10.34
C ASN A 223 14.89 -18.07 10.36
N GLY A 224 14.34 -18.66 9.31
CA GLY A 224 14.19 -20.11 9.18
C GLY A 224 12.94 -20.69 9.84
N GLY A 225 12.10 -19.89 10.49
CA GLY A 225 10.90 -20.36 11.18
C GLY A 225 9.87 -21.03 10.26
N ASN A 226 9.67 -20.48 9.04
CA ASN A 226 8.84 -21.14 8.01
C ASN A 226 9.28 -20.73 6.59
N LEU A 227 10.37 -21.31 6.11
CA LEU A 227 10.91 -21.03 4.77
C LEU A 227 9.91 -21.32 3.64
N VAL A 228 9.01 -22.29 3.82
CA VAL A 228 7.99 -22.61 2.81
C VAL A 228 7.02 -21.45 2.67
N ALA A 229 6.56 -20.85 3.76
CA ALA A 229 5.68 -19.70 3.74
C ALA A 229 6.38 -18.48 3.15
N VAL A 230 7.61 -18.17 3.57
CA VAL A 230 8.42 -17.07 3.04
C VAL A 230 8.60 -17.20 1.53
N ASN A 231 9.02 -18.38 1.05
CA ASN A 231 9.22 -18.61 -0.38
C ASN A 231 7.92 -18.51 -1.20
N LYS A 232 6.79 -18.93 -0.65
CA LYS A 232 5.48 -18.73 -1.30
C LYS A 232 5.14 -17.24 -1.43
N ARG A 233 5.33 -16.45 -0.36
CA ARG A 233 5.11 -14.99 -0.42
C ARG A 233 5.99 -14.33 -1.47
N ILE A 234 7.29 -14.68 -1.54
CA ILE A 234 8.24 -14.14 -2.53
C ILE A 234 7.80 -14.51 -3.96
N ARG A 235 7.34 -15.74 -4.18
CA ARG A 235 6.86 -16.19 -5.50
C ARG A 235 5.63 -15.38 -5.94
N TYR A 236 4.65 -15.18 -5.06
CA TYR A 236 3.48 -14.36 -5.36
C TYR A 236 3.86 -12.90 -5.62
N TYR A 237 4.77 -12.37 -4.82
CA TYR A 237 5.25 -11.00 -5.00
C TYR A 237 5.91 -10.79 -6.37
N ARG A 238 6.81 -11.70 -6.77
CA ARG A 238 7.46 -11.65 -8.09
C ARG A 238 6.46 -11.76 -9.24
N ASP A 239 5.48 -12.66 -9.11
CA ASP A 239 4.40 -12.80 -10.09
C ASP A 239 3.61 -11.49 -10.22
N TYR A 240 3.19 -10.89 -9.12
CA TYR A 240 2.41 -9.65 -9.16
C TYR A 240 3.23 -8.43 -9.57
N CYS A 241 4.50 -8.38 -9.24
CA CYS A 241 5.42 -7.38 -9.81
C CYS A 241 5.49 -7.52 -11.34
N GLY A 242 5.58 -8.74 -11.86
CA GLY A 242 5.54 -9.02 -13.31
C GLY A 242 4.24 -8.55 -13.95
N GLN A 243 3.08 -8.86 -13.35
CA GLN A 243 1.76 -8.44 -13.85
C GLN A 243 1.60 -6.91 -13.85
N LEU A 244 2.11 -6.24 -12.83
CA LEU A 244 2.05 -4.78 -12.71
C LEU A 244 3.22 -4.06 -13.40
N GLY A 245 4.18 -4.82 -13.94
CA GLY A 245 5.33 -4.31 -14.66
C GLY A 245 6.25 -3.45 -13.83
N VAL A 246 6.58 -3.90 -12.65
CA VAL A 246 7.54 -3.26 -11.75
C VAL A 246 8.62 -4.24 -11.32
N ASP A 247 9.80 -3.70 -11.03
CA ASP A 247 10.89 -4.48 -10.47
C ASP A 247 10.59 -4.85 -9.00
N PRO A 248 10.75 -6.12 -8.59
CA PRO A 248 10.55 -6.53 -7.21
C PRO A 248 11.61 -5.95 -6.25
N GLY A 249 12.75 -5.51 -6.74
CA GLY A 249 13.86 -5.02 -5.93
C GLY A 249 14.64 -6.13 -5.23
N SER A 250 15.51 -5.72 -4.32
CA SER A 250 16.30 -6.57 -3.43
C SER A 250 15.59 -6.81 -2.08
N ASN A 251 16.24 -7.53 -1.15
CA ASN A 251 15.77 -7.78 0.21
C ASN A 251 14.40 -8.46 0.25
N LEU A 252 14.25 -9.55 -0.51
CA LEU A 252 12.97 -10.26 -0.67
C LEU A 252 12.66 -11.19 0.51
N SER A 253 13.67 -11.70 1.18
CA SER A 253 13.53 -12.66 2.28
C SER A 253 13.75 -12.03 3.65
N CYS A 254 13.32 -12.68 4.67
CA CYS A 254 13.59 -12.36 6.07
C CYS A 254 14.15 -13.63 6.82
#